data_c3190fea5bd17ff7a25760a4347e3ab2
#
_entry.id   c3190fea5bd17ff7a25760a4347e3ab2
#
_cell.length_a   1.000
_cell.length_b   1.000
_cell.length_c   1.000
_cell.angle_alpha   90.00
_cell.angle_beta   90.00
_cell.angle_gamma   90.00
#
_symmetry.space_group_name_H-M   'P 1'
#
loop_
_entity.id
_entity.type
_entity.pdbx_description
1 polymer ?
#
loop_
_entity_poly.entity_id
_entity_poly.type
_entity_poly.pdbx_seq_one_letter_code
_entity_poly.pdbx_strand_id
1 'polypeptide(L)'
;MCTSVNSGIAAAACLMLLAGCTVGPKYVKPSVVVPAAYKEIGQDPSLWKTSQPRDEASRGEWWAGFNDPQLTALEQSLNKSNQNIAAAAAAVVAARAIIRESRAQYFPTITGGAAIANQHLSTFGPQKASVTYSTFSLPVQASWEPDLWGRVRNTVRASSFAAQASVADLENVRLAAQAELAVDYYELRAQDELKRVLDATVSAYREALDLTRNLSDAGLDSDEAVAQAESQWEAAQAQDANLGTLRAQYEHAIAVLIGQPAPSFAISTESVKASAPAIPIGIPSELLERRPDIAAAERTVAQANAQIGVAKAAFYPNVTLSASGGLESLSLAQWFTWPSRVWSVGPSLAETLFDAGLRKATVQQFQAAYDQTVANYRQTVLTAFQQVEDNLAALRVLSQVIERQDAAIQSAERSLREATVRYTAGIDPYLNVIAAETTLLGNRQAAVSFREQQLVASVQLIEALGGGWDVTRLASEKELGSARK
;
A
#
# COMPACT_ATOMS: atom_id res chain seq x y z
N MET A 1 30.45 -47.26 -42.49
CA MET A 1 29.05 -46.79 -42.61
C MET A 1 28.29 -46.77 -41.27
N CYS A 2 28.95 -46.84 -40.11
CA CYS A 2 28.30 -46.89 -38.80
C CYS A 2 28.45 -45.59 -37.96
N THR A 3 29.11 -44.55 -38.45
CA THR A 3 29.37 -43.31 -37.65
C THR A 3 28.35 -42.19 -37.85
N SER A 4 27.53 -42.24 -38.91
CA SER A 4 26.54 -41.19 -39.21
C SER A 4 25.18 -41.35 -38.53
N VAL A 5 24.81 -42.54 -38.10
CA VAL A 5 23.51 -42.81 -37.44
C VAL A 5 23.52 -42.33 -35.98
N ASN A 6 24.68 -42.45 -35.31
CA ASN A 6 24.78 -41.98 -33.90
C ASN A 6 24.73 -40.47 -33.73
N SER A 7 25.19 -39.70 -34.73
CA SER A 7 25.13 -38.21 -34.69
C SER A 7 23.72 -37.69 -34.84
N GLY A 8 22.86 -38.34 -35.63
CA GLY A 8 21.45 -37.97 -35.83
C GLY A 8 20.59 -38.25 -34.60
N ILE A 9 20.84 -39.39 -33.92
CA ILE A 9 20.13 -39.74 -32.69
C ILE A 9 20.55 -38.82 -31.54
N ALA A 10 21.83 -38.45 -31.43
CA ALA A 10 22.31 -37.50 -30.44
C ALA A 10 21.75 -36.10 -30.69
N ALA A 11 21.68 -35.62 -31.93
CA ALA A 11 21.09 -34.36 -32.30
C ALA A 11 19.56 -34.30 -32.04
N ALA A 12 18.84 -35.38 -32.37
CA ALA A 12 17.40 -35.50 -32.08
C ALA A 12 17.11 -35.59 -30.58
N ALA A 13 17.93 -36.30 -29.80
CA ALA A 13 17.83 -36.32 -28.34
C ALA A 13 18.14 -34.93 -27.72
N CYS A 14 19.12 -34.20 -28.22
CA CYS A 14 19.38 -32.80 -27.82
C CYS A 14 18.22 -31.85 -28.18
N LEU A 15 17.59 -32.01 -29.34
CA LEU A 15 16.43 -31.23 -29.75
C LEU A 15 15.16 -31.55 -28.94
N MET A 16 14.94 -32.79 -28.55
CA MET A 16 13.84 -33.15 -27.64
C MET A 16 14.05 -32.68 -26.20
N LEU A 17 15.30 -32.50 -25.76
CA LEU A 17 15.63 -31.93 -24.46
C LEU A 17 15.39 -30.39 -24.42
N LEU A 18 15.35 -29.71 -25.55
CA LEU A 18 15.06 -28.28 -25.66
C LEU A 18 13.56 -27.93 -25.54
N ALA A 19 12.66 -28.91 -25.76
CA ALA A 19 11.23 -28.76 -25.51
C ALA A 19 10.88 -29.08 -24.03
N GLY A 20 11.61 -28.46 -23.10
CA GLY A 20 11.48 -28.70 -21.65
C GLY A 20 10.05 -28.56 -21.16
N CYS A 21 9.44 -29.66 -20.69
CA CYS A 21 8.14 -29.66 -20.02
C CYS A 21 8.23 -28.86 -18.71
N THR A 22 7.48 -27.78 -18.58
CA THR A 22 7.36 -27.08 -17.30
C THR A 22 6.37 -27.84 -16.42
N VAL A 23 6.87 -28.37 -15.30
CA VAL A 23 6.03 -29.05 -14.29
C VAL A 23 5.38 -28.01 -13.40
N GLY A 24 4.09 -28.18 -13.12
CA GLY A 24 3.34 -27.30 -12.23
C GLY A 24 1.96 -26.92 -12.80
N PRO A 25 1.08 -26.35 -11.96
CA PRO A 25 -0.22 -25.90 -12.43
C PRO A 25 -0.07 -24.63 -13.28
N LYS A 26 -0.88 -24.52 -14.33
CA LYS A 26 -1.02 -23.26 -15.06
C LYS A 26 -1.78 -22.27 -14.17
N TYR A 27 -1.30 -21.05 -14.11
CA TYR A 27 -2.01 -20.00 -13.39
C TYR A 27 -3.32 -19.65 -14.09
N VAL A 28 -4.39 -19.61 -13.32
CA VAL A 28 -5.71 -19.10 -13.71
C VAL A 28 -6.16 -18.11 -12.63
N LYS A 29 -6.53 -16.90 -13.03
CA LYS A 29 -7.02 -15.89 -12.07
C LYS A 29 -8.24 -16.45 -11.33
N PRO A 30 -8.25 -16.43 -9.97
CA PRO A 30 -9.38 -16.92 -9.20
C PRO A 30 -10.64 -16.09 -9.49
N SER A 31 -11.78 -16.78 -9.58
CA SER A 31 -13.07 -16.12 -9.71
C SER A 31 -13.48 -15.45 -8.41
N VAL A 32 -14.08 -14.27 -8.53
CA VAL A 32 -14.72 -13.52 -7.46
C VAL A 32 -16.14 -13.18 -7.86
N VAL A 33 -17.03 -13.06 -6.88
CA VAL A 33 -18.40 -12.60 -7.13
C VAL A 33 -18.36 -11.08 -7.27
N VAL A 34 -18.82 -10.58 -8.42
CA VAL A 34 -18.90 -9.13 -8.69
C VAL A 34 -20.38 -8.77 -8.81
N PRO A 35 -20.90 -7.84 -7.99
CA PRO A 35 -22.26 -7.37 -8.11
C PRO A 35 -22.47 -6.62 -9.44
N ALA A 36 -23.70 -6.63 -9.96
CA ALA A 36 -24.03 -5.96 -11.21
C ALA A 36 -24.07 -4.42 -11.08
N ALA A 37 -24.38 -3.91 -9.89
CA ALA A 37 -24.44 -2.49 -9.56
C ALA A 37 -24.17 -2.28 -8.07
N TYR A 38 -23.80 -1.06 -7.70
CA TYR A 38 -23.73 -0.65 -6.28
C TYR A 38 -25.13 -0.43 -5.74
N LYS A 39 -25.39 -0.89 -4.51
CA LYS A 39 -26.70 -0.79 -3.85
C LYS A 39 -27.03 0.66 -3.44
N GLU A 40 -26.02 1.38 -2.95
CA GLU A 40 -26.19 2.71 -2.38
C GLU A 40 -26.14 3.85 -3.41
N ILE A 41 -25.97 3.54 -4.69
CA ILE A 41 -26.19 4.52 -5.76
C ILE A 41 -27.67 4.88 -5.75
N GLY A 42 -27.99 6.00 -5.09
CA GLY A 42 -29.36 6.52 -5.01
C GLY A 42 -29.92 6.94 -6.39
N GLN A 43 -31.23 7.22 -6.44
CA GLN A 43 -31.91 7.68 -7.68
C GLN A 43 -31.62 9.15 -8.01
N ASP A 44 -30.81 9.85 -7.20
CA ASP A 44 -30.48 11.26 -7.47
C ASP A 44 -29.24 11.37 -8.38
N PRO A 45 -29.43 11.66 -9.68
CA PRO A 45 -28.32 11.76 -10.62
C PRO A 45 -27.43 12.98 -10.41
N SER A 46 -27.83 13.95 -9.55
CA SER A 46 -27.06 15.18 -9.32
C SER A 46 -25.80 14.97 -8.46
N LEU A 47 -25.78 13.91 -7.63
CA LEU A 47 -24.66 13.57 -6.75
C LEU A 47 -23.60 12.70 -7.44
N TRP A 48 -23.92 12.10 -8.60
CA TRP A 48 -23.10 11.07 -9.22
C TRP A 48 -22.96 11.28 -10.72
N LYS A 49 -21.76 11.25 -11.22
CA LYS A 49 -21.49 11.25 -12.66
C LYS A 49 -21.18 9.81 -13.10
N THR A 50 -21.95 9.27 -14.06
CA THR A 50 -21.59 7.99 -14.68
C THR A 50 -20.22 8.13 -15.33
N SER A 51 -19.28 7.26 -14.96
CA SER A 51 -17.94 7.24 -15.55
C SER A 51 -18.04 7.01 -17.06
N GLN A 52 -17.54 7.96 -17.83
CA GLN A 52 -17.39 7.77 -19.28
C GLN A 52 -15.95 7.24 -19.55
N PRO A 53 -15.76 6.33 -20.54
CA PRO A 53 -14.44 5.77 -20.85
C PRO A 53 -13.34 6.79 -21.18
N ARG A 54 -13.69 8.06 -21.35
CA ARG A 54 -12.80 9.18 -21.67
C ARG A 54 -12.62 10.20 -20.56
N ASP A 55 -13.08 9.93 -19.35
CA ASP A 55 -12.78 10.79 -18.20
C ASP A 55 -11.28 10.67 -17.84
N GLU A 56 -10.40 10.98 -18.81
CA GLU A 56 -8.93 11.02 -18.68
C GLU A 56 -8.45 12.18 -17.80
N ALA A 57 -9.35 13.04 -17.33
CA ALA A 57 -9.01 14.34 -16.78
C ALA A 57 -8.36 14.31 -15.38
N SER A 58 -8.26 13.16 -14.70
CA SER A 58 -7.64 13.13 -13.37
C SER A 58 -6.92 11.83 -13.01
N ARG A 59 -6.40 11.11 -14.00
CA ARG A 59 -5.56 9.94 -13.74
C ARG A 59 -4.22 10.37 -13.16
N GLY A 60 -4.16 10.49 -11.83
CA GLY A 60 -2.94 10.80 -11.08
C GLY A 60 -3.03 11.99 -10.14
N GLU A 61 -3.86 12.99 -10.42
CA GLU A 61 -4.07 14.18 -9.56
C GLU A 61 -5.57 14.30 -9.19
N TRP A 62 -6.13 13.25 -8.59
CA TRP A 62 -7.53 13.17 -8.23
C TRP A 62 -7.98 14.32 -7.30
N TRP A 63 -7.07 14.83 -6.47
CA TRP A 63 -7.31 15.98 -5.57
C TRP A 63 -7.61 17.29 -6.31
N ALA A 64 -7.25 17.41 -7.59
CA ALA A 64 -7.60 18.58 -8.40
C ALA A 64 -9.12 18.79 -8.52
N GLY A 65 -9.92 17.73 -8.36
CA GLY A 65 -11.38 17.81 -8.33
C GLY A 65 -11.96 18.66 -7.20
N PHE A 66 -11.21 18.85 -6.11
CA PHE A 66 -11.60 19.69 -4.98
C PHE A 66 -11.34 21.20 -5.22
N ASN A 67 -10.65 21.57 -6.29
CA ASN A 67 -10.31 22.94 -6.66
C ASN A 67 -9.61 23.73 -5.52
N ASP A 68 -8.75 23.04 -4.74
CA ASP A 68 -7.99 23.60 -3.65
C ASP A 68 -6.50 23.68 -4.02
N PRO A 69 -5.97 24.91 -4.26
CA PRO A 69 -4.57 25.09 -4.63
C PRO A 69 -3.59 24.70 -3.53
N GLN A 70 -3.98 24.86 -2.24
CA GLN A 70 -3.11 24.52 -1.13
C GLN A 70 -3.01 23.02 -0.95
N LEU A 71 -4.13 22.29 -1.00
CA LEU A 71 -4.12 20.83 -1.04
C LEU A 71 -3.26 20.32 -2.22
N THR A 72 -3.41 20.93 -3.40
CA THR A 72 -2.61 20.55 -4.58
C THR A 72 -1.10 20.72 -4.33
N ALA A 73 -0.67 21.81 -3.69
CA ALA A 73 0.73 22.04 -3.38
C ALA A 73 1.27 21.04 -2.34
N LEU A 74 0.47 20.67 -1.34
CA LEU A 74 0.82 19.67 -0.33
C LEU A 74 0.96 18.28 -0.95
N GLU A 75 0.01 17.88 -1.80
CA GLU A 75 0.04 16.59 -2.52
C GLU A 75 1.25 16.47 -3.45
N GLN A 76 1.61 17.56 -4.14
CA GLN A 76 2.83 17.57 -4.95
C GLN A 76 4.10 17.45 -4.10
N SER A 77 4.12 18.03 -2.90
CA SER A 77 5.22 17.89 -1.94
C SER A 77 5.30 16.47 -1.40
N LEU A 78 4.17 15.87 -1.03
CA LEU A 78 4.07 14.48 -0.59
C LEU A 78 4.66 13.52 -1.64
N ASN A 79 4.25 13.65 -2.88
CA ASN A 79 4.72 12.77 -3.96
C ASN A 79 6.24 12.83 -4.18
N LYS A 80 6.90 13.93 -3.77
CA LYS A 80 8.36 14.12 -3.93
C LYS A 80 9.17 13.66 -2.71
N SER A 81 8.63 13.79 -1.50
CA SER A 81 9.43 13.73 -0.28
C SER A 81 8.90 12.77 0.79
N ASN A 82 7.75 12.11 0.56
CA ASN A 82 7.22 11.13 1.50
C ASN A 82 8.14 9.91 1.62
N GLN A 83 8.55 9.58 2.87
CA GLN A 83 9.51 8.52 3.13
C GLN A 83 8.92 7.11 2.94
N ASN A 84 7.63 6.92 3.16
CA ASN A 84 6.97 5.63 2.93
C ASN A 84 6.91 5.30 1.43
N ILE A 85 6.63 6.31 0.58
CA ILE A 85 6.69 6.16 -0.88
C ILE A 85 8.12 5.84 -1.33
N ALA A 86 9.12 6.52 -0.76
CA ALA A 86 10.54 6.26 -1.06
C ALA A 86 10.95 4.83 -0.66
N ALA A 87 10.51 4.36 0.51
CA ALA A 87 10.75 2.99 0.97
C ALA A 87 10.10 1.95 0.05
N ALA A 88 8.83 2.16 -0.35
CA ALA A 88 8.13 1.28 -1.29
C ALA A 88 8.81 1.28 -2.68
N ALA A 89 9.29 2.42 -3.15
CA ALA A 89 10.06 2.50 -4.40
C ALA A 89 11.38 1.71 -4.31
N ALA A 90 12.08 1.77 -3.18
CA ALA A 90 13.27 0.96 -2.94
C ALA A 90 12.95 -0.54 -2.91
N ALA A 91 11.80 -0.95 -2.36
CA ALA A 91 11.34 -2.34 -2.38
C ALA A 91 11.12 -2.85 -3.82
N VAL A 92 10.58 -2.03 -4.73
CA VAL A 92 10.48 -2.36 -6.16
C VAL A 92 11.86 -2.60 -6.79
N VAL A 93 12.85 -1.75 -6.46
CA VAL A 93 14.23 -1.93 -6.96
C VAL A 93 14.83 -3.24 -6.45
N ALA A 94 14.61 -3.57 -5.17
CA ALA A 94 15.05 -4.85 -4.58
C ALA A 94 14.37 -6.05 -5.26
N ALA A 95 13.06 -6.00 -5.48
CA ALA A 95 12.32 -7.06 -6.16
C ALA A 95 12.83 -7.30 -7.60
N ARG A 96 13.17 -6.23 -8.33
CA ARG A 96 13.81 -6.33 -9.66
C ARG A 96 15.20 -6.98 -9.59
N ALA A 97 15.96 -6.73 -8.52
CA ALA A 97 17.26 -7.41 -8.31
C ALA A 97 17.07 -8.91 -8.08
N ILE A 98 16.06 -9.33 -7.33
CA ILE A 98 15.72 -10.74 -7.10
C ILE A 98 15.35 -11.46 -8.41
N ILE A 99 14.69 -10.77 -9.37
CA ILE A 99 14.47 -11.37 -10.70
C ILE A 99 15.80 -11.66 -11.39
N ARG A 100 16.78 -10.73 -11.33
CA ARG A 100 18.10 -10.93 -11.93
C ARG A 100 18.86 -12.06 -11.25
N GLU A 101 18.81 -12.13 -9.93
CA GLU A 101 19.37 -13.22 -9.13
C GLU A 101 18.75 -14.58 -9.55
N SER A 102 17.43 -14.67 -9.65
CA SER A 102 16.74 -15.88 -10.10
C SER A 102 17.13 -16.27 -11.53
N ARG A 103 17.26 -15.31 -12.43
CA ARG A 103 17.70 -15.53 -13.81
C ARG A 103 19.16 -15.98 -13.93
N ALA A 104 20.02 -15.59 -12.97
CA ALA A 104 21.40 -16.07 -12.96
C ALA A 104 21.50 -17.60 -12.87
N GLN A 105 20.50 -18.26 -12.29
CA GLN A 105 20.43 -19.74 -12.25
C GLN A 105 20.29 -20.41 -13.63
N TYR A 106 19.95 -19.67 -14.69
CA TYR A 106 19.99 -20.22 -16.06
C TYR A 106 21.41 -20.42 -16.60
N PHE A 107 22.42 -19.85 -15.96
CA PHE A 107 23.80 -19.85 -16.39
C PHE A 107 24.69 -20.67 -15.44
N PRO A 108 25.81 -21.21 -15.92
CA PRO A 108 26.76 -21.92 -15.09
C PRO A 108 27.40 -20.98 -14.03
N THR A 109 27.62 -21.54 -12.83
CA THR A 109 28.46 -20.90 -11.80
C THR A 109 29.90 -21.34 -12.00
N ILE A 110 30.82 -20.40 -12.10
CA ILE A 110 32.25 -20.66 -12.22
C ILE A 110 32.94 -20.21 -10.92
N THR A 111 33.65 -21.11 -10.30
CA THR A 111 34.42 -20.83 -9.07
C THR A 111 35.89 -21.19 -9.28
N GLY A 112 36.80 -20.39 -8.70
CA GLY A 112 38.21 -20.67 -8.69
C GLY A 112 38.72 -20.66 -7.23
N GLY A 113 39.66 -21.51 -6.92
CA GLY A 113 40.25 -21.60 -5.60
C GLY A 113 41.73 -21.98 -5.65
N ALA A 114 42.44 -21.78 -4.55
CA ALA A 114 43.77 -22.31 -4.33
C ALA A 114 43.77 -22.97 -2.94
N ALA A 115 44.32 -24.17 -2.86
CA ALA A 115 44.41 -24.86 -1.59
C ALA A 115 45.78 -25.54 -1.45
N ILE A 116 46.32 -25.50 -0.24
CA ILE A 116 47.50 -26.24 0.17
C ILE A 116 47.07 -27.08 1.37
N ALA A 117 47.13 -28.39 1.24
CA ALA A 117 46.80 -29.30 2.31
C ALA A 117 47.98 -30.22 2.61
N ASN A 118 48.25 -30.44 3.89
CA ASN A 118 49.19 -31.48 4.35
C ASN A 118 48.38 -32.57 5.01
N GLN A 119 48.49 -33.80 4.47
CA GLN A 119 47.68 -34.93 4.87
C GLN A 119 48.56 -36.10 5.28
N HIS A 120 48.19 -36.80 6.35
CA HIS A 120 48.78 -38.05 6.79
C HIS A 120 47.78 -39.17 6.61
N LEU A 121 48.10 -40.14 5.79
CA LEU A 121 47.31 -41.36 5.61
C LEU A 121 47.73 -42.43 6.63
N SER A 122 46.75 -42.93 7.39
CA SER A 122 46.96 -44.01 8.35
C SER A 122 47.24 -45.35 7.69
N THR A 123 48.13 -46.13 8.29
CA THR A 123 48.35 -47.54 7.87
C THR A 123 47.10 -48.40 7.92
N PHE A 124 46.13 -48.06 8.77
CA PHE A 124 44.82 -48.74 8.85
C PHE A 124 43.77 -48.21 7.88
N GLY A 125 44.13 -47.23 7.04
CA GLY A 125 43.25 -46.71 5.99
C GLY A 125 43.19 -47.63 4.76
N PRO A 126 42.37 -47.31 3.74
CA PRO A 126 42.14 -48.11 2.54
C PRO A 126 43.42 -48.44 1.77
N GLN A 127 44.41 -47.57 1.79
CA GLN A 127 45.69 -47.72 1.06
C GLN A 127 46.78 -48.48 1.83
N LYS A 128 46.54 -48.87 3.09
CA LYS A 128 47.45 -49.64 3.97
C LYS A 128 48.88 -49.08 4.01
N ALA A 129 49.06 -47.77 3.86
CA ALA A 129 50.36 -47.12 3.83
C ALA A 129 50.34 -45.88 4.76
N SER A 130 51.36 -45.76 5.61
CA SER A 130 51.56 -44.52 6.41
C SER A 130 52.39 -43.54 5.59
N VAL A 131 51.71 -42.56 4.98
CA VAL A 131 52.37 -41.54 4.14
C VAL A 131 51.89 -40.16 4.52
N THR A 132 52.82 -39.24 4.69
CA THR A 132 52.54 -37.81 4.81
C THR A 132 52.90 -37.14 3.48
N TYR A 133 51.98 -36.38 2.93
CA TYR A 133 52.23 -35.64 1.70
C TYR A 133 51.51 -34.28 1.72
N SER A 134 52.04 -33.34 0.96
CA SER A 134 51.41 -32.04 0.73
C SER A 134 50.74 -32.04 -0.65
N THR A 135 49.53 -31.53 -0.73
CA THR A 135 48.83 -31.30 -1.99
C THR A 135 48.72 -29.82 -2.24
N PHE A 136 49.16 -29.39 -3.41
CA PHE A 136 49.03 -28.03 -3.94
C PHE A 136 48.01 -28.06 -5.06
N SER A 137 46.85 -27.37 -4.90
CA SER A 137 45.81 -27.41 -5.89
C SER A 137 45.32 -26.00 -6.27
N LEU A 138 45.07 -25.78 -7.56
CA LEU A 138 44.50 -24.56 -8.14
C LEU A 138 43.37 -24.94 -9.10
N PRO A 139 42.20 -25.32 -8.57
CA PRO A 139 41.06 -25.73 -9.37
C PRO A 139 40.25 -24.52 -9.88
N VAL A 140 39.75 -24.59 -11.10
CA VAL A 140 38.63 -23.83 -11.62
C VAL A 140 37.51 -24.82 -11.86
N GLN A 141 36.33 -24.55 -11.34
CA GLN A 141 35.18 -25.44 -11.43
C GLN A 141 33.99 -24.68 -12.06
N ALA A 142 33.26 -25.33 -12.95
CA ALA A 142 32.01 -24.86 -13.49
C ALA A 142 30.92 -25.89 -13.15
N SER A 143 29.77 -25.39 -12.69
CA SER A 143 28.59 -26.22 -12.41
C SER A 143 27.37 -25.57 -12.99
N TRP A 144 26.54 -26.31 -13.66
CA TRP A 144 25.29 -25.86 -14.28
C TRP A 144 24.20 -26.92 -14.21
N GLU A 145 23.01 -26.48 -13.80
CA GLU A 145 21.78 -27.27 -13.79
C GLU A 145 20.88 -26.84 -14.94
N PRO A 146 20.79 -27.60 -16.05
CA PRO A 146 19.85 -27.32 -17.12
C PRO A 146 18.41 -27.45 -16.61
N ASP A 147 17.58 -26.45 -16.88
CA ASP A 147 16.19 -26.39 -16.36
C ASP A 147 15.25 -27.29 -17.17
N LEU A 148 15.41 -28.60 -17.04
CA LEU A 148 14.61 -29.63 -17.77
C LEU A 148 13.15 -29.63 -17.30
N TRP A 149 12.93 -29.49 -16.01
CA TRP A 149 11.62 -29.63 -15.36
C TRP A 149 10.94 -28.28 -15.04
N GLY A 150 11.57 -27.18 -15.34
CA GLY A 150 11.03 -25.85 -15.14
C GLY A 150 11.13 -25.34 -13.70
N ARG A 151 12.04 -25.87 -12.89
CA ARG A 151 12.32 -25.37 -11.54
C ARG A 151 12.78 -23.91 -11.58
N VAL A 152 13.81 -23.62 -12.38
CA VAL A 152 14.35 -22.27 -12.54
C VAL A 152 13.33 -21.34 -13.22
N ARG A 153 12.63 -21.82 -14.26
CA ARG A 153 11.55 -21.07 -14.93
C ARG A 153 10.44 -20.66 -13.94
N ASN A 154 9.99 -21.59 -13.09
CA ASN A 154 8.96 -21.29 -12.09
C ASN A 154 9.49 -20.36 -10.99
N THR A 155 10.77 -20.47 -10.59
CA THR A 155 11.41 -19.53 -9.65
C THR A 155 11.45 -18.11 -10.24
N VAL A 156 11.87 -17.97 -11.50
CA VAL A 156 11.87 -16.66 -12.18
C VAL A 156 10.46 -16.09 -12.33
N ARG A 157 9.46 -16.92 -12.64
CA ARG A 157 8.06 -16.49 -12.69
C ARG A 157 7.56 -16.03 -11.32
N ALA A 158 7.85 -16.77 -10.25
CA ALA A 158 7.49 -16.37 -8.89
C ALA A 158 8.11 -15.02 -8.53
N SER A 159 9.39 -14.82 -8.81
CA SER A 159 10.09 -13.53 -8.58
C SER A 159 9.51 -12.40 -9.45
N SER A 160 9.09 -12.71 -10.69
CA SER A 160 8.47 -11.71 -11.57
C SER A 160 7.10 -11.28 -11.06
N PHE A 161 6.27 -12.22 -10.58
CA PHE A 161 4.98 -11.88 -9.97
C PHE A 161 5.15 -11.13 -8.65
N ALA A 162 6.13 -11.50 -7.82
CA ALA A 162 6.47 -10.74 -6.61
C ALA A 162 6.87 -9.29 -6.93
N ALA A 163 7.65 -9.07 -7.98
CA ALA A 163 8.01 -7.71 -8.40
C ALA A 163 6.82 -6.93 -8.96
N GLN A 164 5.88 -7.59 -9.66
CA GLN A 164 4.63 -6.94 -10.08
C GLN A 164 3.75 -6.58 -8.88
N ALA A 165 3.66 -7.44 -7.86
CA ALA A 165 2.97 -7.14 -6.60
C ALA A 165 3.61 -5.92 -5.93
N SER A 166 4.94 -5.87 -5.83
CA SER A 166 5.66 -4.73 -5.23
C SER A 166 5.44 -3.40 -5.98
N VAL A 167 5.26 -3.43 -7.31
CA VAL A 167 4.89 -2.22 -8.09
C VAL A 167 3.47 -1.77 -7.75
N ALA A 168 2.52 -2.71 -7.64
CA ALA A 168 1.16 -2.39 -7.25
C ALA A 168 1.10 -1.88 -5.79
N ASP A 169 1.88 -2.48 -4.89
CA ASP A 169 2.01 -2.03 -3.48
C ASP A 169 2.57 -0.60 -3.39
N LEU A 170 3.54 -0.23 -4.23
CA LEU A 170 4.02 1.16 -4.31
C LEU A 170 2.90 2.14 -4.64
N GLU A 171 2.06 1.81 -5.64
CA GLU A 171 0.93 2.66 -6.01
C GLU A 171 -0.15 2.69 -4.92
N ASN A 172 -0.35 1.57 -4.21
CA ASN A 172 -1.24 1.52 -3.05
C ASN A 172 -0.75 2.41 -1.90
N VAL A 173 0.53 2.34 -1.55
CA VAL A 173 1.16 3.20 -0.53
C VAL A 173 1.05 4.68 -0.92
N ARG A 174 1.24 4.99 -2.20
CA ARG A 174 1.09 6.36 -2.71
C ARG A 174 -0.34 6.86 -2.57
N LEU A 175 -1.32 6.08 -3.01
CA LEU A 175 -2.73 6.43 -2.94
C LEU A 175 -3.20 6.61 -1.49
N ALA A 176 -2.83 5.69 -0.60
CA ALA A 176 -3.16 5.78 0.82
C ALA A 176 -2.54 7.02 1.47
N ALA A 177 -1.26 7.34 1.19
CA ALA A 177 -0.61 8.54 1.73
C ALA A 177 -1.25 9.84 1.22
N GLN A 178 -1.68 9.86 -0.05
CA GLN A 178 -2.41 10.99 -0.63
C GLN A 178 -3.79 11.15 0.01
N ALA A 179 -4.53 10.05 0.21
CA ALA A 179 -5.83 10.09 0.85
C ALA A 179 -5.71 10.54 2.33
N GLU A 180 -4.73 10.02 3.06
CA GLU A 180 -4.44 10.41 4.44
C GLU A 180 -4.11 11.91 4.54
N LEU A 181 -3.25 12.45 3.65
CA LEU A 181 -2.95 13.88 3.60
C LEU A 181 -4.20 14.73 3.36
N ALA A 182 -5.05 14.32 2.42
CA ALA A 182 -6.27 15.07 2.12
C ALA A 182 -7.28 15.02 3.29
N VAL A 183 -7.37 13.88 4.00
CA VAL A 183 -8.20 13.75 5.21
C VAL A 183 -7.66 14.66 6.31
N ASP A 184 -6.39 14.55 6.68
CA ASP A 184 -5.76 15.40 7.70
C ASP A 184 -5.90 16.90 7.37
N TYR A 185 -5.78 17.24 6.07
CA TYR A 185 -5.96 18.62 5.61
C TYR A 185 -7.39 19.12 5.84
N TYR A 186 -8.43 18.34 5.49
CA TYR A 186 -9.81 18.76 5.70
C TYR A 186 -10.21 18.74 7.16
N GLU A 187 -9.68 17.82 7.97
CA GLU A 187 -9.84 17.82 9.41
C GLU A 187 -9.20 19.06 10.06
N LEU A 188 -7.98 19.44 9.61
CA LEU A 188 -7.34 20.70 10.04
C LEU A 188 -8.21 21.92 9.67
N ARG A 189 -8.73 21.96 8.44
CA ARG A 189 -9.60 23.04 7.98
C ARG A 189 -10.92 23.09 8.74
N ALA A 190 -11.45 21.97 9.18
CA ALA A 190 -12.63 21.93 10.06
C ALA A 190 -12.31 22.55 11.44
N GLN A 191 -11.10 22.32 11.99
CA GLN A 191 -10.66 22.99 13.20
C GLN A 191 -10.55 24.53 13.01
N ASP A 192 -10.05 24.98 11.86
CA ASP A 192 -10.00 26.43 11.52
C ASP A 192 -11.42 27.02 11.46
N GLU A 193 -12.40 26.30 10.91
CA GLU A 193 -13.80 26.75 10.84
C GLU A 193 -14.49 26.71 12.22
N LEU A 194 -14.24 25.67 13.02
CA LEU A 194 -14.70 25.58 14.41
C LEU A 194 -14.13 26.75 15.25
N LYS A 195 -12.86 27.08 15.07
CA LYS A 195 -12.23 28.25 15.71
C LYS A 195 -12.97 29.51 15.35
N ARG A 196 -13.31 29.74 14.08
CA ARG A 196 -14.06 30.90 13.64
C ARG A 196 -15.46 30.98 14.28
N VAL A 197 -16.13 29.83 14.41
CA VAL A 197 -17.44 29.73 15.09
C VAL A 197 -17.30 30.10 16.58
N LEU A 198 -16.28 29.56 17.24
CA LEU A 198 -16.05 29.80 18.67
C LEU A 198 -15.56 31.23 18.94
N ASP A 199 -14.68 31.81 18.13
CA ASP A 199 -14.25 33.21 18.24
C ASP A 199 -15.47 34.16 18.19
N ALA A 200 -16.38 33.94 17.24
CA ALA A 200 -17.61 34.73 17.14
C ALA A 200 -18.55 34.50 18.35
N THR A 201 -18.59 33.28 18.88
CA THR A 201 -19.38 32.94 20.06
C THR A 201 -18.81 33.56 21.33
N VAL A 202 -17.49 33.50 21.55
CA VAL A 202 -16.79 34.13 22.67
C VAL A 202 -17.03 35.66 22.68
N SER A 203 -16.99 36.28 21.49
CA SER A 203 -17.30 37.71 21.36
C SER A 203 -18.76 37.99 21.73
N ALA A 204 -19.72 37.22 21.23
CA ALA A 204 -21.14 37.39 21.55
C ALA A 204 -21.44 37.16 23.04
N TYR A 205 -20.84 36.15 23.64
CA TYR A 205 -21.00 35.91 25.09
C TYR A 205 -20.37 36.97 25.94
N ARG A 206 -19.27 37.58 25.49
CA ARG A 206 -18.69 38.77 26.15
C ARG A 206 -19.64 39.93 26.13
N GLU A 207 -20.24 40.25 24.99
CA GLU A 207 -21.22 41.32 24.86
C GLU A 207 -22.47 41.07 25.73
N ALA A 208 -22.94 39.79 25.79
CA ALA A 208 -24.04 39.42 26.65
C ALA A 208 -23.71 39.55 28.14
N LEU A 209 -22.51 39.18 28.58
CA LEU A 209 -22.02 39.35 29.93
C LEU A 209 -21.95 40.83 30.31
N ASP A 210 -21.40 41.70 29.44
CA ASP A 210 -21.32 43.12 29.69
C ASP A 210 -22.72 43.77 29.78
N LEU A 211 -23.67 43.35 28.95
CA LEU A 211 -25.08 43.77 29.05
C LEU A 211 -25.70 43.33 30.40
N THR A 212 -25.54 42.06 30.79
CA THR A 212 -26.11 41.54 32.03
C THR A 212 -25.51 42.23 33.28
N ARG A 213 -24.21 42.53 33.28
CA ARG A 213 -23.55 43.33 34.33
C ARG A 213 -24.16 44.74 34.43
N ASN A 214 -24.34 45.41 33.30
CA ASN A 214 -24.95 46.74 33.29
C ASN A 214 -26.39 46.74 33.83
N LEU A 215 -27.17 45.68 33.54
CA LEU A 215 -28.53 45.53 34.07
C LEU A 215 -28.52 45.21 35.56
N SER A 216 -27.61 44.39 36.07
CA SER A 216 -27.44 44.12 37.50
C SER A 216 -27.01 45.36 38.27
N ASP A 217 -26.01 46.14 37.74
CA ASP A 217 -25.57 47.39 38.35
C ASP A 217 -26.69 48.44 38.41
N ALA A 218 -27.64 48.38 37.47
CA ALA A 218 -28.84 49.22 37.47
C ALA A 218 -29.96 48.67 38.38
N GLY A 219 -29.76 47.52 39.02
CA GLY A 219 -30.77 46.86 39.87
C GLY A 219 -31.92 46.23 39.07
N LEU A 220 -31.75 45.97 37.79
CA LEU A 220 -32.74 45.42 36.86
C LEU A 220 -32.57 43.90 36.62
N ASP A 221 -31.42 43.33 37.03
CA ASP A 221 -31.16 41.89 36.97
C ASP A 221 -30.44 41.38 38.23
N SER A 222 -30.28 40.07 38.37
CA SER A 222 -29.67 39.43 39.52
C SER A 222 -28.18 39.13 39.34
N ASP A 223 -27.44 39.04 40.45
CA ASP A 223 -26.06 38.55 40.46
C ASP A 223 -25.94 37.11 39.95
N GLU A 224 -27.01 36.33 40.07
CA GLU A 224 -27.08 34.97 39.49
C GLU A 224 -26.99 35.00 37.97
N ALA A 225 -27.71 35.93 37.31
CA ALA A 225 -27.64 36.08 35.85
C ALA A 225 -26.22 36.48 35.37
N VAL A 226 -25.54 37.37 36.13
CA VAL A 226 -24.14 37.71 35.84
C VAL A 226 -23.21 36.52 35.96
N ALA A 227 -23.35 35.72 37.07
CA ALA A 227 -22.52 34.53 37.27
C ALA A 227 -22.78 33.43 36.19
N GLN A 228 -24.01 33.31 35.71
CA GLN A 228 -24.36 32.41 34.61
C GLN A 228 -23.71 32.88 33.29
N ALA A 229 -23.80 34.14 32.95
CA ALA A 229 -23.20 34.71 31.75
C ALA A 229 -21.66 34.61 31.79
N GLU A 230 -21.03 34.84 32.94
CA GLU A 230 -19.59 34.70 33.13
C GLU A 230 -19.14 33.22 32.95
N SER A 231 -19.87 32.29 33.59
CA SER A 231 -19.60 30.84 33.43
C SER A 231 -19.67 30.38 31.97
N GLN A 232 -20.63 30.88 31.22
CA GLN A 232 -20.81 30.56 29.81
C GLN A 232 -19.68 31.10 28.93
N TRP A 233 -19.30 32.36 29.18
CA TRP A 233 -18.18 32.99 28.48
C TRP A 233 -16.84 32.27 28.74
N GLU A 234 -16.53 31.95 30.01
CA GLU A 234 -15.33 31.23 30.38
C GLU A 234 -15.32 29.80 29.79
N ALA A 235 -16.48 29.09 29.77
CA ALA A 235 -16.59 27.81 29.15
C ALA A 235 -16.35 27.84 27.63
N ALA A 236 -16.83 28.87 26.95
CA ALA A 236 -16.58 29.08 25.53
C ALA A 236 -15.08 29.33 25.22
N GLN A 237 -14.41 30.13 26.06
CA GLN A 237 -12.96 30.37 25.95
C GLN A 237 -12.15 29.08 26.16
N ALA A 238 -12.57 28.22 27.12
CA ALA A 238 -11.91 26.92 27.35
C ALA A 238 -12.06 26.00 26.14
N GLN A 239 -13.25 25.98 25.52
CA GLN A 239 -13.47 25.20 24.29
C GLN A 239 -12.61 25.74 23.14
N ASP A 240 -12.56 27.03 22.95
CA ASP A 240 -11.77 27.70 21.94
C ASP A 240 -10.26 27.37 22.08
N ALA A 241 -9.72 27.49 23.29
CA ALA A 241 -8.33 27.16 23.57
C ALA A 241 -8.01 25.66 23.26
N ASN A 242 -8.94 24.75 23.50
CA ASN A 242 -8.76 23.33 23.29
C ASN A 242 -8.65 22.95 21.80
N LEU A 243 -9.28 23.72 20.89
CA LEU A 243 -9.17 23.46 19.44
C LEU A 243 -7.73 23.53 18.93
N GLY A 244 -6.89 24.37 19.54
CA GLY A 244 -5.49 24.47 19.18
C GLY A 244 -4.71 23.15 19.26
N THR A 245 -5.10 22.26 20.16
CA THR A 245 -4.46 20.95 20.32
C THR A 245 -4.68 20.05 19.10
N LEU A 246 -5.91 19.88 18.66
CA LEU A 246 -6.24 19.03 17.50
C LEU A 246 -5.67 19.62 16.21
N ARG A 247 -5.83 20.94 16.04
CA ARG A 247 -5.25 21.64 14.88
C ARG A 247 -3.74 21.40 14.75
N ALA A 248 -3.01 21.51 15.88
CA ALA A 248 -1.58 21.27 15.90
C ALA A 248 -1.23 19.79 15.56
N GLN A 249 -2.04 18.83 16.02
CA GLN A 249 -1.84 17.43 15.71
C GLN A 249 -1.97 17.17 14.20
N TYR A 250 -3.01 17.67 13.54
CA TYR A 250 -3.17 17.55 12.09
C TYR A 250 -2.06 18.26 11.32
N GLU A 251 -1.64 19.46 11.77
CA GLU A 251 -0.51 20.16 11.16
C GLU A 251 0.78 19.36 11.24
N HIS A 252 1.04 18.70 12.39
CA HIS A 252 2.19 17.82 12.56
C HIS A 252 2.09 16.55 11.71
N ALA A 253 0.90 15.95 11.56
CA ALA A 253 0.68 14.79 10.70
C ALA A 253 0.94 15.13 9.22
N ILE A 254 0.41 16.25 8.75
CA ILE A 254 0.68 16.78 7.40
C ILE A 254 2.19 16.99 7.18
N ALA A 255 2.90 17.58 8.16
CA ALA A 255 4.35 17.79 8.07
C ALA A 255 5.10 16.46 7.85
N VAL A 256 4.75 15.42 8.60
CA VAL A 256 5.33 14.07 8.45
C VAL A 256 5.05 13.49 7.08
N LEU A 257 3.82 13.60 6.58
CA LEU A 257 3.41 13.09 5.28
C LEU A 257 4.18 13.75 4.12
N ILE A 258 4.45 15.06 4.21
CA ILE A 258 5.25 15.77 3.22
C ILE A 258 6.77 15.68 3.46
N GLY A 259 7.19 14.86 4.44
CA GLY A 259 8.61 14.61 4.73
C GLY A 259 9.35 15.79 5.37
N GLN A 260 8.65 16.65 6.10
CA GLN A 260 9.23 17.77 6.83
C GLN A 260 9.17 17.58 8.35
N PRO A 261 10.17 18.03 9.10
CA PRO A 261 10.08 18.08 10.56
C PRO A 261 8.94 19.00 11.01
N ALA A 262 8.08 18.54 11.91
CA ALA A 262 6.95 19.34 12.41
C ALA A 262 7.30 20.77 12.88
N PRO A 263 8.45 21.01 13.58
CA PRO A 263 8.82 22.37 14.00
C PRO A 263 9.14 23.35 12.86
N SER A 264 9.37 22.86 11.63
CA SER A 264 9.70 23.68 10.46
C SER A 264 8.55 23.89 9.49
N PHE A 265 7.38 23.36 9.83
CA PHE A 265 6.17 23.44 9.00
C PHE A 265 5.08 24.22 9.72
N ALA A 266 4.40 25.08 8.98
CA ALA A 266 3.21 25.76 9.43
C ALA A 266 2.25 25.97 8.26
N ILE A 267 0.97 25.84 8.54
CA ILE A 267 -0.10 26.05 7.57
C ILE A 267 -0.97 27.24 8.05
N SER A 268 -1.25 28.18 7.15
CA SER A 268 -2.07 29.35 7.48
C SER A 268 -3.49 28.96 7.83
N THR A 269 -4.09 29.67 8.79
CA THR A 269 -5.51 29.51 9.13
C THR A 269 -6.38 30.06 8.01
N GLU A 270 -7.21 29.23 7.41
CA GLU A 270 -8.15 29.64 6.35
C GLU A 270 -9.47 28.88 6.49
N SER A 271 -10.57 29.51 6.08
CA SER A 271 -11.87 28.83 6.02
C SER A 271 -11.93 27.86 4.85
N VAL A 272 -12.65 26.73 5.02
CA VAL A 272 -12.91 25.77 3.96
C VAL A 272 -13.71 26.41 2.84
N LYS A 273 -13.12 26.49 1.65
CA LYS A 273 -13.80 26.93 0.41
C LYS A 273 -14.18 25.75 -0.48
N ALA A 274 -13.65 24.56 -0.17
CA ALA A 274 -13.88 23.37 -0.95
C ALA A 274 -15.31 22.85 -0.75
N SER A 275 -15.91 22.43 -1.84
CA SER A 275 -17.12 21.62 -1.85
C SER A 275 -16.80 20.22 -2.29
N ALA A 276 -17.54 19.23 -1.78
CA ALA A 276 -17.37 17.85 -2.20
C ALA A 276 -17.56 17.76 -3.74
N PRO A 277 -16.57 17.22 -4.48
CA PRO A 277 -16.67 17.09 -5.93
C PRO A 277 -17.71 16.05 -6.32
N ALA A 278 -18.30 16.19 -7.51
CA ALA A 278 -19.07 15.11 -8.12
C ALA A 278 -18.11 14.00 -8.57
N ILE A 279 -18.14 12.86 -7.88
CA ILE A 279 -17.22 11.74 -8.12
C ILE A 279 -17.82 10.82 -9.20
N PRO A 280 -17.11 10.54 -10.32
CA PRO A 280 -17.57 9.60 -11.32
C PRO A 280 -17.46 8.17 -10.78
N ILE A 281 -18.59 7.54 -10.54
CA ILE A 281 -18.68 6.15 -10.09
C ILE A 281 -18.74 5.25 -11.32
N GLY A 282 -17.76 4.35 -11.45
CA GLY A 282 -17.77 3.32 -12.49
C GLY A 282 -18.69 2.15 -12.13
N ILE A 283 -18.71 1.12 -12.98
CA ILE A 283 -19.37 -0.16 -12.67
C ILE A 283 -18.52 -0.98 -11.70
N PRO A 284 -19.13 -1.84 -10.85
CA PRO A 284 -18.37 -2.61 -9.84
C PRO A 284 -17.23 -3.46 -10.40
N SER A 285 -17.35 -3.97 -11.63
CA SER A 285 -16.28 -4.76 -12.26
C SER A 285 -14.99 -3.96 -12.53
N GLU A 286 -15.06 -2.64 -12.68
CA GLU A 286 -13.89 -1.79 -12.91
C GLU A 286 -13.00 -1.68 -11.67
N LEU A 287 -13.53 -1.90 -10.46
CA LEU A 287 -12.71 -1.94 -9.23
C LEU A 287 -11.58 -2.98 -9.32
N LEU A 288 -11.85 -4.12 -9.94
CA LEU A 288 -10.86 -5.20 -10.11
C LEU A 288 -9.66 -4.79 -10.97
N GLU A 289 -9.80 -3.72 -11.76
CA GLU A 289 -8.77 -3.20 -12.65
C GLU A 289 -8.14 -1.90 -12.12
N ARG A 290 -8.92 -1.13 -11.33
CA ARG A 290 -8.53 0.21 -10.88
C ARG A 290 -7.85 0.25 -9.52
N ARG A 291 -7.97 -0.79 -8.68
CA ARG A 291 -7.37 -0.79 -7.34
C ARG A 291 -6.02 -1.48 -7.31
N PRO A 292 -4.98 -0.78 -6.86
CA PRO A 292 -3.64 -1.35 -6.78
C PRO A 292 -3.52 -2.48 -5.74
N ASP A 293 -4.23 -2.42 -4.61
CA ASP A 293 -4.24 -3.47 -3.59
C ASP A 293 -4.84 -4.79 -4.12
N ILE A 294 -5.90 -4.74 -4.92
CA ILE A 294 -6.48 -5.90 -5.58
C ILE A 294 -5.49 -6.51 -6.58
N ALA A 295 -4.79 -5.67 -7.34
CA ALA A 295 -3.77 -6.10 -8.28
C ALA A 295 -2.58 -6.76 -7.55
N ALA A 296 -2.09 -6.19 -6.46
CA ALA A 296 -1.03 -6.77 -5.64
C ALA A 296 -1.43 -8.15 -5.08
N ALA A 297 -2.64 -8.26 -4.53
CA ALA A 297 -3.16 -9.52 -4.01
C ALA A 297 -3.26 -10.59 -5.11
N GLU A 298 -3.74 -10.24 -6.32
CA GLU A 298 -3.81 -11.16 -7.47
C GLU A 298 -2.42 -11.63 -7.91
N ARG A 299 -1.42 -10.72 -7.97
CA ARG A 299 -0.04 -11.10 -8.30
C ARG A 299 0.59 -12.00 -7.24
N THR A 300 0.22 -11.83 -5.98
CA THR A 300 0.64 -12.72 -4.88
C THR A 300 0.07 -14.13 -5.06
N VAL A 301 -1.18 -14.27 -5.52
CA VAL A 301 -1.75 -15.59 -5.89
C VAL A 301 -0.97 -16.22 -7.04
N ALA A 302 -0.64 -15.45 -8.08
CA ALA A 302 0.14 -15.93 -9.22
C ALA A 302 1.56 -16.38 -8.79
N GLN A 303 2.19 -15.66 -7.88
CA GLN A 303 3.47 -16.02 -7.26
C GLN A 303 3.38 -17.38 -6.55
N ALA A 304 2.37 -17.55 -5.67
CA ALA A 304 2.17 -18.79 -4.92
C ALA A 304 1.91 -19.98 -5.85
N ASN A 305 1.14 -19.77 -6.93
CA ASN A 305 0.94 -20.80 -7.97
C ASN A 305 2.26 -21.24 -8.62
N ALA A 306 3.16 -20.30 -8.92
CA ALA A 306 4.47 -20.62 -9.49
C ALA A 306 5.35 -21.40 -8.49
N GLN A 307 5.27 -21.10 -7.19
CA GLN A 307 5.98 -21.82 -6.12
C GLN A 307 5.56 -23.28 -6.00
N ILE A 308 4.28 -23.60 -6.26
CA ILE A 308 3.83 -25.02 -6.38
C ILE A 308 4.60 -25.72 -7.49
N GLY A 309 4.85 -25.03 -8.60
CA GLY A 309 5.64 -25.57 -9.72
C GLY A 309 7.09 -25.86 -9.33
N VAL A 310 7.71 -24.98 -8.54
CA VAL A 310 9.07 -25.19 -7.99
C VAL A 310 9.09 -26.44 -7.09
N ALA A 311 8.13 -26.56 -6.16
CA ALA A 311 8.04 -27.69 -5.24
C ALA A 311 7.79 -29.02 -5.98
N LYS A 312 6.95 -29.03 -7.03
CA LYS A 312 6.70 -30.20 -7.85
C LYS A 312 7.91 -30.64 -8.67
N ALA A 313 8.76 -29.70 -9.10
CA ALA A 313 9.97 -30.01 -9.83
C ALA A 313 10.96 -30.87 -9.00
N ALA A 314 10.91 -30.81 -7.67
CA ALA A 314 11.72 -31.64 -6.78
C ALA A 314 11.39 -33.16 -6.81
N PHE A 315 10.30 -33.57 -7.48
CA PHE A 315 9.97 -34.96 -7.70
C PHE A 315 10.68 -35.60 -8.90
N TYR A 316 11.43 -34.81 -9.63
CA TYR A 316 12.12 -35.24 -10.85
C TYR A 316 13.63 -35.22 -10.64
N PRO A 317 14.37 -36.09 -11.38
CA PRO A 317 15.82 -36.18 -11.26
C PRO A 317 16.51 -34.84 -11.52
N ASN A 318 17.45 -34.50 -10.66
CA ASN A 318 18.32 -33.32 -10.89
C ASN A 318 19.48 -33.71 -11.82
N VAL A 319 19.62 -32.97 -12.93
CA VAL A 319 20.72 -33.16 -13.89
C VAL A 319 21.70 -31.98 -13.68
N THR A 320 22.93 -32.30 -13.34
CA THR A 320 24.00 -31.26 -13.21
C THR A 320 25.12 -31.56 -14.20
N LEU A 321 25.52 -30.53 -14.96
CA LEU A 321 26.71 -30.55 -15.80
C LEU A 321 27.86 -29.93 -15.03
N SER A 322 28.92 -30.71 -14.79
CA SER A 322 30.09 -30.20 -14.05
C SER A 322 31.34 -30.30 -14.92
N ALA A 323 32.19 -29.30 -14.85
CA ALA A 323 33.50 -29.28 -15.44
C ALA A 323 34.50 -28.74 -14.42
N SER A 324 35.64 -29.39 -14.29
CA SER A 324 36.74 -28.88 -13.49
C SER A 324 38.03 -28.93 -14.28
N GLY A 325 38.91 -27.99 -14.06
CA GLY A 325 40.22 -27.95 -14.65
C GLY A 325 41.19 -27.13 -13.78
N GLY A 326 42.42 -27.50 -13.74
CA GLY A 326 43.39 -26.80 -12.92
C GLY A 326 44.77 -27.44 -12.88
N LEU A 327 45.50 -27.07 -11.84
CA LEU A 327 46.83 -27.61 -11.56
C LEU A 327 46.80 -28.28 -10.20
N GLU A 328 47.36 -29.49 -10.10
CA GLU A 328 47.53 -30.24 -8.86
C GLU A 328 48.89 -30.90 -8.82
N SER A 329 49.61 -30.78 -7.71
CA SER A 329 50.93 -31.35 -7.52
C SER A 329 51.17 -31.70 -6.05
N LEU A 330 52.04 -32.68 -5.83
CA LEU A 330 52.58 -33.02 -4.52
C LEU A 330 53.81 -32.20 -4.16
N SER A 331 54.34 -31.41 -5.09
CA SER A 331 55.52 -30.57 -4.92
C SER A 331 55.25 -29.14 -5.35
N LEU A 332 55.62 -28.17 -4.53
CA LEU A 332 55.52 -26.76 -4.82
C LEU A 332 56.31 -26.35 -6.09
N ALA A 333 57.48 -26.97 -6.31
CA ALA A 333 58.33 -26.67 -7.47
C ALA A 333 57.67 -27.11 -8.80
N GLN A 334 56.84 -28.13 -8.76
CA GLN A 334 56.17 -28.67 -9.96
C GLN A 334 54.73 -28.15 -10.14
N TRP A 335 54.21 -27.40 -9.19
CA TRP A 335 52.78 -27.01 -9.18
C TRP A 335 52.34 -26.29 -10.45
N PHE A 336 53.14 -25.36 -10.94
CA PHE A 336 52.84 -24.57 -12.12
C PHE A 336 53.41 -25.16 -13.44
N THR A 337 53.71 -26.45 -13.46
CA THR A 337 54.24 -27.14 -14.66
C THR A 337 53.13 -27.76 -15.48
N TRP A 338 53.38 -28.00 -16.77
CA TRP A 338 52.41 -28.59 -17.70
C TRP A 338 51.93 -29.99 -17.28
N PRO A 339 52.78 -30.90 -16.72
CA PRO A 339 52.35 -32.20 -16.23
C PRO A 339 51.38 -32.18 -15.03
N SER A 340 51.30 -31.07 -14.28
CA SER A 340 50.40 -30.91 -13.12
C SER A 340 48.96 -30.59 -13.46
N ARG A 341 48.61 -30.55 -14.73
CA ARG A 341 47.21 -30.30 -15.20
C ARG A 341 46.32 -31.47 -14.87
N VAL A 342 45.15 -31.11 -14.31
CA VAL A 342 44.02 -32.03 -14.05
C VAL A 342 42.79 -31.47 -14.68
N TRP A 343 41.92 -32.30 -15.16
CA TRP A 343 40.59 -31.89 -15.61
C TRP A 343 39.59 -33.06 -15.53
N SER A 344 38.34 -32.72 -15.34
CA SER A 344 37.21 -33.63 -15.49
C SER A 344 36.02 -32.88 -16.05
N VAL A 345 35.18 -33.55 -16.82
CA VAL A 345 33.92 -33.02 -17.34
C VAL A 345 32.92 -34.16 -17.44
N GLY A 346 31.68 -33.89 -17.02
CA GLY A 346 30.64 -34.95 -17.13
C GLY A 346 29.28 -34.48 -16.58
N PRO A 347 28.21 -35.11 -17.03
CA PRO A 347 26.88 -34.99 -16.43
C PRO A 347 26.81 -35.89 -15.19
N SER A 348 26.05 -35.42 -14.19
CA SER A 348 25.58 -36.22 -13.08
C SER A 348 24.06 -36.19 -13.00
N LEU A 349 23.45 -37.34 -12.70
CA LEU A 349 22.01 -37.48 -12.47
C LEU A 349 21.82 -37.92 -11.01
N ALA A 350 21.02 -37.15 -10.26
CA ALA A 350 20.67 -37.51 -8.89
C ALA A 350 19.15 -37.53 -8.72
N GLU A 351 18.64 -38.64 -8.14
CA GLU A 351 17.23 -38.80 -7.81
C GLU A 351 17.09 -39.24 -6.35
N THR A 352 16.19 -38.61 -5.60
CA THR A 352 15.88 -39.05 -4.25
C THR A 352 14.82 -40.16 -4.29
N LEU A 353 15.21 -41.38 -3.95
CA LEU A 353 14.32 -42.51 -3.97
C LEU A 353 13.40 -42.60 -2.75
N PHE A 354 13.87 -42.17 -1.59
CA PHE A 354 13.13 -42.21 -0.34
C PHE A 354 13.46 -40.95 0.53
N ASP A 355 12.44 -40.25 1.00
CA ASP A 355 12.56 -39.05 1.82
C ASP A 355 11.52 -38.98 2.97
N ALA A 356 10.94 -40.12 3.32
CA ALA A 356 9.90 -40.25 4.36
C ALA A 356 8.70 -39.26 4.14
N GLY A 357 8.45 -38.88 2.89
CA GLY A 357 7.32 -38.00 2.54
C GLY A 357 7.62 -36.51 2.54
N LEU A 358 8.88 -36.09 2.70
CA LEU A 358 9.29 -34.68 2.73
C LEU A 358 8.78 -33.90 1.51
N ARG A 359 9.02 -34.35 0.30
CA ARG A 359 8.59 -33.68 -0.94
C ARG A 359 7.06 -33.58 -1.04
N LYS A 360 6.33 -34.63 -0.60
CA LYS A 360 4.85 -34.61 -0.57
C LYS A 360 4.35 -33.53 0.41
N ALA A 361 4.91 -33.49 1.61
CA ALA A 361 4.55 -32.48 2.61
C ALA A 361 4.89 -31.05 2.15
N THR A 362 6.03 -30.86 1.48
CA THR A 362 6.42 -29.58 0.88
C THR A 362 5.42 -29.10 -0.18
N VAL A 363 4.97 -29.99 -1.08
CA VAL A 363 3.94 -29.63 -2.06
C VAL A 363 2.62 -29.31 -1.38
N GLN A 364 2.20 -30.05 -0.36
CA GLN A 364 1.00 -29.74 0.42
C GLN A 364 1.09 -28.37 1.10
N GLN A 365 2.26 -28.03 1.65
CA GLN A 365 2.52 -26.70 2.25
C GLN A 365 2.30 -25.57 1.23
N PHE A 366 2.89 -25.69 0.02
CA PHE A 366 2.71 -24.66 -1.00
C PHE A 366 1.29 -24.62 -1.57
N GLN A 367 0.57 -25.74 -1.62
CA GLN A 367 -0.85 -25.75 -1.98
C GLN A 367 -1.70 -25.00 -0.94
N ALA A 368 -1.49 -25.28 0.35
CA ALA A 368 -2.19 -24.57 1.42
C ALA A 368 -1.86 -23.05 1.44
N ALA A 369 -0.60 -22.68 1.18
CA ALA A 369 -0.19 -21.29 1.02
C ALA A 369 -0.88 -20.62 -0.18
N TYR A 370 -1.03 -21.32 -1.31
CA TYR A 370 -1.81 -20.83 -2.45
C TYR A 370 -3.28 -20.62 -2.07
N ASP A 371 -3.93 -21.59 -1.41
CA ASP A 371 -5.33 -21.46 -0.98
C ASP A 371 -5.51 -20.28 -0.02
N GLN A 372 -4.55 -20.03 0.86
CA GLN A 372 -4.52 -18.87 1.74
C GLN A 372 -4.46 -17.56 0.93
N THR A 373 -3.59 -17.47 -0.09
CA THR A 373 -3.50 -16.27 -0.92
C THR A 373 -4.77 -16.02 -1.73
N VAL A 374 -5.45 -17.08 -2.20
CA VAL A 374 -6.76 -16.98 -2.88
C VAL A 374 -7.83 -16.43 -1.92
N ALA A 375 -7.86 -16.91 -0.67
CA ALA A 375 -8.79 -16.40 0.33
C ALA A 375 -8.53 -14.91 0.65
N ASN A 376 -7.27 -14.52 0.81
CA ASN A 376 -6.86 -13.13 1.03
C ASN A 376 -7.25 -12.22 -0.16
N TYR A 377 -7.01 -12.67 -1.39
CA TYR A 377 -7.44 -11.96 -2.60
C TYR A 377 -8.96 -11.70 -2.61
N ARG A 378 -9.75 -12.74 -2.31
CA ARG A 378 -11.22 -12.61 -2.22
C ARG A 378 -11.63 -11.64 -1.12
N GLN A 379 -10.97 -11.70 0.04
CA GLN A 379 -11.25 -10.79 1.15
C GLN A 379 -10.93 -9.34 0.76
N THR A 380 -9.81 -9.08 0.11
CA THR A 380 -9.45 -7.73 -0.40
C THR A 380 -10.53 -7.19 -1.33
N VAL A 381 -11.05 -8.02 -2.25
CA VAL A 381 -12.14 -7.61 -3.15
C VAL A 381 -13.42 -7.30 -2.39
N LEU A 382 -13.79 -8.13 -1.40
CA LEU A 382 -15.00 -7.88 -0.57
C LEU A 382 -14.87 -6.59 0.23
N THR A 383 -13.71 -6.36 0.84
CA THR A 383 -13.42 -5.12 1.58
C THR A 383 -13.48 -3.90 0.66
N ALA A 384 -12.98 -4.03 -0.57
CA ALA A 384 -13.05 -2.94 -1.55
C ALA A 384 -14.51 -2.57 -1.90
N PHE A 385 -15.38 -3.55 -2.11
CA PHE A 385 -16.81 -3.28 -2.32
C PHE A 385 -17.47 -2.65 -1.10
N GLN A 386 -17.16 -3.15 0.10
CA GLN A 386 -17.65 -2.57 1.34
C GLN A 386 -17.26 -1.09 1.46
N GLN A 387 -15.99 -0.75 1.25
CA GLN A 387 -15.51 0.64 1.34
C GLN A 387 -16.24 1.58 0.39
N VAL A 388 -16.50 1.14 -0.84
CA VAL A 388 -17.27 1.94 -1.80
C VAL A 388 -18.72 2.14 -1.33
N GLU A 389 -19.41 1.07 -0.92
CA GLU A 389 -20.80 1.15 -0.46
C GLU A 389 -20.93 2.01 0.80
N ASP A 390 -20.01 1.87 1.77
CA ASP A 390 -20.02 2.65 3.01
C ASP A 390 -19.87 4.16 2.72
N ASN A 391 -18.96 4.54 1.84
CA ASN A 391 -18.76 5.94 1.47
C ASN A 391 -19.90 6.51 0.60
N LEU A 392 -20.50 5.69 -0.27
CA LEU A 392 -21.69 6.07 -1.01
C LEU A 392 -22.87 6.34 -0.08
N ALA A 393 -23.10 5.46 0.90
CA ALA A 393 -24.12 5.63 1.91
C ALA A 393 -23.88 6.90 2.74
N ALA A 394 -22.63 7.12 3.19
CA ALA A 394 -22.24 8.30 3.94
C ALA A 394 -22.54 9.60 3.16
N LEU A 395 -22.12 9.69 1.91
CA LEU A 395 -22.35 10.90 1.09
C LEU A 395 -23.84 11.16 0.85
N ARG A 396 -24.62 10.11 0.58
CA ARG A 396 -26.07 10.22 0.39
C ARG A 396 -26.77 10.70 1.66
N VAL A 397 -26.43 10.16 2.81
CA VAL A 397 -27.03 10.54 4.09
C VAL A 397 -26.57 11.94 4.51
N LEU A 398 -25.27 12.24 4.43
CA LEU A 398 -24.72 13.53 4.84
C LEU A 398 -25.28 14.70 4.03
N SER A 399 -25.58 14.53 2.73
CA SER A 399 -26.21 15.59 1.95
C SER A 399 -27.56 16.00 2.53
N GLN A 400 -28.39 15.04 2.95
CA GLN A 400 -29.68 15.29 3.59
C GLN A 400 -29.53 15.87 5.00
N VAL A 401 -28.55 15.37 5.78
CA VAL A 401 -28.27 15.85 7.14
C VAL A 401 -27.84 17.32 7.10
N ILE A 402 -26.94 17.71 6.19
CA ILE A 402 -26.46 19.08 6.05
C ILE A 402 -27.60 20.04 5.72
N GLU A 403 -28.50 19.66 4.80
CA GLU A 403 -29.69 20.49 4.48
C GLU A 403 -30.56 20.72 5.71
N ARG A 404 -30.82 19.67 6.50
CA ARG A 404 -31.62 19.75 7.74
C ARG A 404 -30.90 20.56 8.83
N GLN A 405 -29.59 20.40 8.92
CA GLN A 405 -28.78 21.14 9.90
C GLN A 405 -28.74 22.64 9.60
N ASP A 406 -28.66 23.03 8.32
CA ASP A 406 -28.71 24.44 7.92
C ASP A 406 -30.09 25.05 8.26
N ALA A 407 -31.20 24.32 8.09
CA ALA A 407 -32.53 24.75 8.52
C ALA A 407 -32.63 24.86 10.05
N ALA A 408 -31.98 23.96 10.81
CA ALA A 408 -31.92 24.01 12.28
C ALA A 408 -31.17 25.24 12.76
N ILE A 409 -30.04 25.59 12.13
CA ILE A 409 -29.26 26.83 12.43
C ILE A 409 -30.13 28.06 12.23
N GLN A 410 -30.83 28.19 11.09
CA GLN A 410 -31.72 29.32 10.83
C GLN A 410 -32.82 29.45 11.87
N SER A 411 -33.37 28.32 12.35
CA SER A 411 -34.39 28.31 13.38
C SER A 411 -33.84 28.67 14.75
N ALA A 412 -32.65 28.21 15.11
CA ALA A 412 -31.94 28.55 16.35
C ALA A 412 -31.57 30.04 16.38
N GLU A 413 -31.12 30.62 15.25
CA GLU A 413 -30.83 32.05 15.13
C GLU A 413 -32.08 32.93 15.34
N ARG A 414 -33.25 32.49 14.82
CA ARG A 414 -34.52 33.17 15.12
C ARG A 414 -34.86 33.08 16.60
N SER A 415 -34.75 31.88 17.20
CA SER A 415 -35.01 31.66 18.63
C SER A 415 -34.14 32.53 19.50
N LEU A 416 -32.83 32.62 19.20
CA LEU A 416 -31.92 33.48 19.95
C LEU A 416 -32.30 34.94 19.84
N ARG A 417 -32.62 35.47 18.64
CA ARG A 417 -33.07 36.84 18.49
C ARG A 417 -34.32 37.15 19.33
N GLU A 418 -35.31 36.31 19.32
CA GLU A 418 -36.53 36.47 20.12
C GLU A 418 -36.26 36.40 21.63
N ALA A 419 -35.44 35.44 22.08
CA ALA A 419 -35.06 35.31 23.47
C ALA A 419 -34.32 36.57 23.97
N THR A 420 -33.38 37.08 23.17
CA THR A 420 -32.61 38.32 23.51
C THR A 420 -33.54 39.54 23.57
N VAL A 421 -34.47 39.73 22.64
CA VAL A 421 -35.45 40.82 22.66
C VAL A 421 -36.34 40.76 23.92
N ARG A 422 -36.83 39.56 24.27
CA ARG A 422 -37.69 39.38 25.47
C ARG A 422 -36.91 39.61 26.76
N TYR A 423 -35.66 39.16 26.83
CA TYR A 423 -34.77 39.43 27.98
C TYR A 423 -34.49 40.91 28.14
N THR A 424 -34.09 41.61 27.07
CA THR A 424 -33.81 43.06 27.13
C THR A 424 -35.07 43.90 27.43
N ALA A 425 -36.27 43.40 27.12
CA ALA A 425 -37.54 44.01 27.50
C ALA A 425 -37.97 43.66 28.94
N GLY A 426 -37.19 42.88 29.68
CA GLY A 426 -37.51 42.48 31.08
C GLY A 426 -38.67 41.45 31.17
N ILE A 427 -39.00 40.74 30.09
CA ILE A 427 -40.12 39.81 30.04
C ILE A 427 -39.68 38.41 30.50
N ASP A 428 -38.48 37.96 30.05
CA ASP A 428 -37.95 36.62 30.31
C ASP A 428 -36.61 36.68 31.06
N PRO A 429 -36.26 35.65 31.83
CA PRO A 429 -34.97 35.53 32.50
C PRO A 429 -33.85 35.24 31.49
N TYR A 430 -32.61 35.63 31.83
CA TYR A 430 -31.41 35.41 31.03
C TYR A 430 -31.19 33.92 30.68
N LEU A 431 -31.64 33.01 31.50
CA LEU A 431 -31.55 31.55 31.25
C LEU A 431 -32.13 31.15 29.88
N ASN A 432 -33.17 31.84 29.37
CA ASN A 432 -33.75 31.56 28.06
C ASN A 432 -32.78 31.98 26.92
N VAL A 433 -32.01 33.03 27.12
CA VAL A 433 -30.96 33.46 26.19
C VAL A 433 -29.85 32.39 26.15
N ILE A 434 -29.38 31.97 27.34
CA ILE A 434 -28.36 30.90 27.47
C ILE A 434 -28.78 29.61 26.71
N ALA A 435 -30.01 29.17 26.90
CA ALA A 435 -30.54 27.98 26.26
C ALA A 435 -30.55 28.12 24.72
N ALA A 436 -30.94 29.30 24.21
CA ALA A 436 -30.93 29.58 22.77
C ALA A 436 -29.51 29.69 22.19
N GLU A 437 -28.60 30.33 22.89
CA GLU A 437 -27.19 30.44 22.52
C GLU A 437 -26.48 29.10 22.47
N THR A 438 -26.67 28.25 23.49
CA THR A 438 -26.10 26.90 23.56
C THR A 438 -26.63 26.03 22.41
N THR A 439 -27.93 26.17 22.10
CA THR A 439 -28.56 25.47 20.98
C THR A 439 -27.96 25.91 19.64
N LEU A 440 -27.80 27.21 19.44
CA LEU A 440 -27.20 27.75 18.22
C LEU A 440 -25.74 27.32 18.05
N LEU A 441 -24.93 27.41 19.12
CA LEU A 441 -23.54 26.97 19.10
C LEU A 441 -23.44 25.49 18.74
N GLY A 442 -24.21 24.63 19.42
CA GLY A 442 -24.24 23.19 19.13
C GLY A 442 -24.63 22.89 17.68
N ASN A 443 -25.62 23.60 17.13
CA ASN A 443 -26.01 23.44 15.73
C ASN A 443 -24.93 23.89 14.74
N ARG A 444 -24.21 24.97 15.02
CA ARG A 444 -23.12 25.44 14.18
C ARG A 444 -21.92 24.49 14.21
N GLN A 445 -21.55 23.99 15.38
CA GLN A 445 -20.50 22.99 15.52
C GLN A 445 -20.84 21.70 14.78
N ALA A 446 -22.08 21.20 14.92
CA ALA A 446 -22.55 20.02 14.17
C ALA A 446 -22.51 20.22 12.66
N ALA A 447 -22.86 21.42 12.15
CA ALA A 447 -22.79 21.70 10.74
C ALA A 447 -21.36 21.67 10.18
N VAL A 448 -20.38 22.15 10.94
CA VAL A 448 -18.96 22.06 10.56
C VAL A 448 -18.55 20.58 10.49
N SER A 449 -18.88 19.79 11.52
CA SER A 449 -18.54 18.37 11.56
C SER A 449 -19.20 17.57 10.42
N PHE A 450 -20.47 17.83 10.07
CA PHE A 450 -21.11 17.13 8.95
C PHE A 450 -20.50 17.48 7.59
N ARG A 451 -20.07 18.73 7.38
CA ARG A 451 -19.38 19.13 6.16
C ARG A 451 -17.98 18.55 6.08
N GLU A 452 -17.25 18.50 7.20
CA GLU A 452 -15.97 17.77 7.30
C GLU A 452 -16.16 16.31 6.91
N GLN A 453 -17.09 15.58 7.55
CA GLN A 453 -17.38 14.18 7.25
C GLN A 453 -17.73 13.96 5.78
N GLN A 454 -18.45 14.89 5.15
CA GLN A 454 -18.75 14.83 3.71
C GLN A 454 -17.49 14.93 2.85
N LEU A 455 -16.57 15.83 3.17
CA LEU A 455 -15.29 15.97 2.45
C LEU A 455 -14.42 14.72 2.65
N VAL A 456 -14.31 14.23 3.88
CA VAL A 456 -13.58 13.01 4.23
C VAL A 456 -14.15 11.80 3.49
N ALA A 457 -15.47 11.61 3.51
CA ALA A 457 -16.13 10.52 2.78
C ALA A 457 -15.91 10.63 1.26
N SER A 458 -15.81 11.86 0.71
CA SER A 458 -15.48 12.08 -0.70
C SER A 458 -14.05 11.64 -1.03
N VAL A 459 -13.07 11.95 -0.19
CA VAL A 459 -11.69 11.51 -0.31
C VAL A 459 -11.60 9.99 -0.24
N GLN A 460 -12.22 9.39 0.77
CA GLN A 460 -12.24 7.95 0.99
C GLN A 460 -12.94 7.19 -0.14
N LEU A 461 -13.99 7.78 -0.75
CA LEU A 461 -14.63 7.18 -1.92
C LEU A 461 -13.68 7.18 -3.13
N ILE A 462 -12.96 8.27 -3.37
CA ILE A 462 -11.96 8.34 -4.44
C ILE A 462 -10.85 7.30 -4.22
N GLU A 463 -10.35 7.18 -2.99
CA GLU A 463 -9.38 6.14 -2.61
C GLU A 463 -9.94 4.74 -2.86
N ALA A 464 -11.17 4.46 -2.39
CA ALA A 464 -11.85 3.18 -2.57
C ALA A 464 -12.07 2.83 -4.05
N LEU A 465 -12.22 3.82 -4.93
CA LEU A 465 -12.31 3.66 -6.39
C LEU A 465 -10.94 3.53 -7.08
N GLY A 466 -9.82 3.60 -6.33
CA GLY A 466 -8.46 3.41 -6.84
C GLY A 466 -7.76 4.69 -7.29
N GLY A 467 -8.25 5.89 -6.95
CA GLY A 467 -7.54 7.16 -7.14
C GLY A 467 -7.07 7.46 -8.58
N GLY A 468 -7.67 6.83 -9.60
CA GLY A 468 -7.25 6.97 -11.00
C GLY A 468 -6.11 6.04 -11.44
N TRP A 469 -5.70 5.06 -10.61
CA TRP A 469 -4.79 4.00 -11.03
C TRP A 469 -5.49 2.99 -11.95
N ASP A 470 -4.71 2.27 -12.77
CA ASP A 470 -5.19 1.25 -13.70
C ASP A 470 -4.16 0.12 -13.83
N VAL A 471 -4.62 -1.13 -13.90
CA VAL A 471 -3.79 -2.33 -14.00
C VAL A 471 -2.85 -2.32 -15.23
N THR A 472 -3.18 -1.57 -16.28
CA THR A 472 -2.34 -1.43 -17.46
C THR A 472 -1.01 -0.72 -17.17
N ARG A 473 -0.89 -0.05 -16.00
CA ARG A 473 0.37 0.53 -15.52
C ARG A 473 1.32 -0.47 -14.88
N LEU A 474 0.87 -1.72 -14.64
CA LEU A 474 1.77 -2.78 -14.18
C LEU A 474 2.78 -3.11 -15.27
N ALA A 475 4.06 -3.02 -14.92
CA ALA A 475 5.14 -3.39 -15.83
C ALA A 475 5.05 -4.88 -16.20
N SER A 476 5.16 -5.18 -17.49
CA SER A 476 5.20 -6.56 -17.98
C SER A 476 6.46 -7.29 -17.47
N GLU A 477 6.43 -8.63 -17.49
CA GLU A 477 7.58 -9.47 -17.11
C GLU A 477 8.86 -9.12 -17.94
N LYS A 478 8.69 -8.71 -19.18
CA LYS A 478 9.79 -8.26 -20.05
C LYS A 478 10.38 -6.93 -19.59
N GLU A 479 9.54 -5.97 -19.24
CA GLU A 479 9.99 -4.64 -18.78
C GLU A 479 10.67 -4.71 -17.41
N LEU A 480 10.15 -5.51 -16.48
CA LEU A 480 10.78 -5.73 -15.17
C LEU A 480 12.15 -6.41 -15.30
N GLY A 481 12.32 -7.26 -16.32
CA GLY A 481 13.58 -7.94 -16.58
C GLY A 481 14.58 -7.20 -17.46
N SER A 482 14.16 -6.14 -18.16
CA SER A 482 14.99 -5.35 -19.10
C SER A 482 15.47 -4.02 -18.53
N ALA A 483 15.10 -3.67 -17.29
CA ALA A 483 15.50 -2.39 -16.70
C ALA A 483 17.02 -2.21 -16.76
N ARG A 484 17.41 -1.37 -17.69
CA ARG A 484 18.79 -0.96 -17.99
C ARG A 484 19.45 -0.34 -16.75
N LYS A 485 20.75 -0.49 -16.73
CA LYS A 485 21.76 0.01 -15.80
C LYS A 485 21.50 1.42 -15.30
#